data_67f491158bf046781a8bd63e0bfec1e2
#
_entry.id   67f491158bf046781a8bd63e0bfec1e2
#
_cell.length_a   1.000
_cell.length_b   1.000
_cell.length_c   1.000
_cell.angle_alpha   90.00
_cell.angle_beta   90.00
_cell.angle_gamma   90.00
#
_symmetry.space_group_name_H-M   'P 1'
#
loop_
_entity.id
_entity.type
_entity.pdbx_description
1 polymer ?
#
loop_
_entity_poly.entity_id
_entity_poly.type
_entity_poly.pdbx_seq_one_letter_code
_entity_poly.pdbx_strand_id
1 'polypeptide(L)'
;PTIPVMDPEQPGKYTQITTYSTNNPVEILKLEKSGGERTILSWDGTFKLNLFPLLCRDKNHYLSTQITLAQQIIETDYSWFRPSISTIEDKSGFQGEASRKYDKNKQESLEWLVNYGYDTGNHHVKFMGGYSYQYFVNDGLNAENKNFASDLLGPDNLGAGTYNSEVEGRLGMGSYRNDSKLIAFFGRLSYNFRDKYFATFSLRHEGSSKFGVSNKWGCLLYTSDAA
;
A
#
# COMPACT_ATOMS: atom_id res chain seq x y z
N PRO A 1 2.14 -34.28 -20.85
CA PRO A 1 2.08 -33.26 -21.90
C PRO A 1 2.37 -33.93 -23.23
N THR A 2 1.58 -33.62 -24.27
CA THR A 2 1.72 -34.14 -25.63
C THR A 2 2.85 -33.48 -26.40
N ILE A 3 3.48 -32.46 -25.83
CA ILE A 3 4.58 -31.70 -26.46
C ILE A 3 5.83 -31.88 -25.61
N PRO A 4 6.99 -32.27 -26.20
CA PRO A 4 8.23 -32.40 -25.43
C PRO A 4 8.69 -31.05 -24.88
N VAL A 5 9.31 -31.07 -23.71
CA VAL A 5 9.81 -29.86 -23.04
C VAL A 5 10.98 -29.23 -23.79
N MET A 6 11.87 -30.10 -24.30
CA MET A 6 13.02 -29.70 -25.14
C MET A 6 12.68 -29.86 -26.60
N ASP A 7 13.16 -28.98 -27.44
CA ASP A 7 12.96 -29.03 -28.88
C ASP A 7 13.77 -30.21 -29.48
N PRO A 8 13.10 -31.20 -30.12
CA PRO A 8 13.78 -32.32 -30.70
C PRO A 8 14.62 -31.96 -31.93
N GLU A 9 14.31 -30.85 -32.61
CA GLU A 9 15.01 -30.37 -33.81
C GLU A 9 16.17 -29.42 -33.46
N GLN A 10 16.14 -28.83 -32.27
CA GLN A 10 17.15 -27.85 -31.79
C GLN A 10 17.72 -28.26 -30.43
N PRO A 11 18.78 -29.08 -30.39
CA PRO A 11 19.37 -29.54 -29.15
C PRO A 11 19.77 -28.38 -28.25
N GLY A 12 19.32 -28.42 -26.97
CA GLY A 12 19.59 -27.37 -25.98
C GLY A 12 18.56 -26.25 -25.93
N LYS A 13 17.60 -26.23 -26.83
CA LYS A 13 16.50 -25.25 -26.83
C LYS A 13 15.21 -25.83 -26.24
N TYR A 14 14.37 -24.98 -25.70
CA TYR A 14 13.06 -25.36 -25.20
C TYR A 14 12.01 -25.27 -26.30
N THR A 15 11.10 -26.26 -26.36
CA THR A 15 10.00 -26.24 -27.33
C THR A 15 9.11 -25.04 -27.08
N GLN A 16 8.83 -24.28 -28.12
CA GLN A 16 7.91 -23.15 -28.08
C GLN A 16 6.65 -23.46 -28.89
N ILE A 17 5.50 -23.20 -28.32
CA ILE A 17 4.21 -23.42 -28.99
C ILE A 17 3.88 -22.16 -29.79
N THR A 18 4.10 -22.24 -31.11
CA THR A 18 3.88 -21.09 -32.00
C THR A 18 2.39 -20.79 -32.25
N THR A 19 1.51 -21.77 -32.07
CA THR A 19 0.05 -21.62 -32.29
C THR A 19 -0.63 -20.81 -31.20
N TYR A 20 -0.06 -20.75 -30.01
CA TYR A 20 -0.53 -19.96 -28.91
C TYR A 20 0.60 -19.01 -28.49
N SER A 21 0.29 -17.76 -28.19
CA SER A 21 1.26 -16.77 -27.71
C SER A 21 1.83 -17.09 -26.31
N THR A 22 2.00 -18.39 -26.01
CA THR A 22 2.40 -18.85 -24.68
C THR A 22 3.82 -19.42 -24.76
N ASN A 23 4.71 -18.84 -23.97
CA ASN A 23 6.07 -19.33 -23.82
C ASN A 23 6.11 -20.61 -22.98
N ASN A 24 7.16 -21.42 -23.17
CA ASN A 24 7.33 -22.66 -22.42
C ASN A 24 7.50 -22.36 -20.91
N PRO A 25 6.57 -22.80 -20.04
CA PRO A 25 6.64 -22.49 -18.62
C PRO A 25 7.84 -23.12 -17.90
N VAL A 26 8.36 -24.24 -18.43
CA VAL A 26 9.55 -24.89 -17.85
C VAL A 26 10.80 -24.07 -18.15
N GLU A 27 10.88 -23.46 -19.32
CA GLU A 27 11.95 -22.54 -19.68
C GLU A 27 11.94 -21.32 -18.75
N ILE A 28 10.77 -20.68 -18.59
CA ILE A 28 10.59 -19.53 -17.71
C ILE A 28 11.07 -19.86 -16.28
N LEU A 29 10.61 -20.98 -15.73
CA LEU A 29 10.98 -21.39 -14.37
C LEU A 29 12.46 -21.72 -14.19
N LYS A 30 13.16 -22.13 -15.24
CA LYS A 30 14.56 -22.54 -15.18
C LYS A 30 15.54 -21.41 -15.52
N LEU A 31 15.18 -20.55 -16.45
CA LEU A 31 16.09 -19.54 -16.98
C LEU A 31 15.83 -18.13 -16.42
N GLU A 32 14.57 -17.77 -16.22
CA GLU A 32 14.28 -16.46 -15.68
C GLU A 32 14.63 -16.40 -14.19
N LYS A 33 15.27 -15.30 -13.81
CA LYS A 33 15.61 -15.00 -12.42
C LYS A 33 14.74 -13.83 -11.99
N SER A 34 13.99 -13.99 -10.92
CA SER A 34 13.26 -12.92 -10.30
C SER A 34 13.54 -12.93 -8.80
N GLY A 35 13.72 -11.77 -8.25
CA GLY A 35 13.95 -11.59 -6.83
C GLY A 35 13.36 -10.28 -6.35
N GLY A 36 13.09 -10.20 -5.06
CA GLY A 36 12.62 -8.97 -4.47
C GLY A 36 12.77 -9.00 -2.96
N GLU A 37 12.99 -7.81 -2.42
CA GLU A 37 13.04 -7.56 -1.00
C GLU A 37 11.92 -6.58 -0.64
N ARG A 38 11.23 -6.85 0.45
CA ARG A 38 10.23 -5.96 1.01
C ARG A 38 10.56 -5.63 2.44
N THR A 39 10.89 -4.37 2.67
CA THR A 39 11.15 -3.83 4.01
C THR A 39 9.92 -3.08 4.52
N ILE A 40 9.51 -3.37 5.73
CA ILE A 40 8.40 -2.69 6.41
C ILE A 40 8.92 -2.09 7.70
N LEU A 41 8.85 -0.78 7.80
CA LEU A 41 9.11 -0.04 9.04
C LEU A 41 7.78 0.54 9.53
N SER A 42 7.36 0.16 10.74
CA SER A 42 6.16 0.69 11.36
C SER A 42 6.44 1.08 12.79
N TRP A 43 5.93 2.22 13.21
CA TRP A 43 5.93 2.64 14.60
C TRP A 43 4.65 3.40 14.91
N ASP A 44 4.21 3.31 16.15
CA ASP A 44 3.15 4.14 16.70
C ASP A 44 3.49 4.55 18.13
N GLY A 45 2.96 5.69 18.52
CA GLY A 45 3.08 6.22 19.87
C GLY A 45 1.75 6.82 20.32
N THR A 46 1.26 6.39 21.47
CA THR A 46 0.02 6.87 22.05
C THR A 46 0.29 7.53 23.38
N PHE A 47 -0.16 8.78 23.51
CA PHE A 47 -0.19 9.51 24.76
C PHE A 47 -1.63 9.69 25.23
N LYS A 48 -1.95 9.19 26.42
CA LYS A 48 -3.26 9.31 27.04
C LYS A 48 -3.18 10.04 28.36
N LEU A 49 -4.05 11.01 28.54
CA LEU A 49 -4.17 11.81 29.78
C LEU A 49 -5.59 11.72 30.32
N ASN A 50 -5.71 11.32 31.59
CA ASN A 50 -6.96 11.36 32.32
C ASN A 50 -7.05 12.74 33.03
N LEU A 51 -7.93 13.59 32.51
CA LEU A 51 -8.06 14.96 32.97
C LEU A 51 -8.93 15.10 34.23
N PHE A 52 -9.69 14.06 34.54
CA PHE A 52 -10.73 14.18 35.57
C PHE A 52 -10.21 14.28 36.99
N PRO A 53 -9.13 13.64 37.45
CA PRO A 53 -8.58 13.88 38.76
C PRO A 53 -8.04 15.32 38.95
N LEU A 54 -7.71 15.98 37.82
CA LEU A 54 -7.11 17.31 37.77
C LEU A 54 -8.15 18.45 37.78
N LEU A 55 -9.33 18.22 37.18
CA LEU A 55 -10.32 19.27 36.93
C LEU A 55 -11.51 19.26 37.88
N CYS A 56 -11.93 18.11 38.38
CA CYS A 56 -13.09 17.96 39.29
C CYS A 56 -12.92 16.82 40.27
N ARG A 57 -13.51 16.96 41.45
CA ARG A 57 -13.54 15.93 42.50
C ARG A 57 -14.75 14.98 42.44
N ASP A 58 -15.67 15.22 41.51
CA ASP A 58 -16.88 14.40 41.41
C ASP A 58 -16.58 13.07 40.71
N LYS A 59 -16.86 11.97 41.39
CA LYS A 59 -16.60 10.59 40.92
C LYS A 59 -17.53 10.15 39.80
N ASN A 60 -18.58 10.88 39.51
CA ASN A 60 -19.58 10.54 38.50
C ASN A 60 -19.15 10.93 37.07
N HIS A 61 -18.07 11.66 36.99
CA HIS A 61 -17.57 12.15 35.70
C HIS A 61 -16.24 11.51 35.32
N TYR A 62 -16.02 11.35 34.05
CA TYR A 62 -14.78 10.89 33.46
C TYR A 62 -14.43 11.75 32.24
N LEU A 63 -13.20 12.18 32.14
CA LEU A 63 -12.71 12.90 30.98
C LEU A 63 -11.28 12.45 30.68
N SER A 64 -11.05 12.01 29.45
CA SER A 64 -9.70 11.69 28.97
C SER A 64 -9.46 12.23 27.58
N THR A 65 -8.23 12.53 27.28
CA THR A 65 -7.77 12.85 25.94
C THR A 65 -6.64 11.90 25.55
N GLN A 66 -6.58 11.57 24.27
CA GLN A 66 -5.57 10.67 23.72
C GLN A 66 -5.09 11.20 22.38
N ILE A 67 -3.79 11.22 22.18
CA ILE A 67 -3.16 11.50 20.88
C ILE A 67 -2.36 10.28 20.48
N THR A 68 -2.60 9.82 19.27
CA THR A 68 -1.84 8.71 18.65
C THR A 68 -1.16 9.23 17.39
N LEU A 69 0.13 9.01 17.29
CA LEU A 69 0.93 9.24 16.10
C LEU A 69 1.42 7.90 15.56
N ALA A 70 1.31 7.67 14.27
CA ALA A 70 1.84 6.47 13.66
C ALA A 70 2.42 6.76 12.28
N GLN A 71 3.43 5.98 11.91
CA GLN A 71 4.02 5.99 10.58
C GLN A 71 4.31 4.56 10.13
N GLN A 72 4.02 4.29 8.87
CA GLN A 72 4.42 3.07 8.18
C GLN A 72 5.12 3.43 6.88
N ILE A 73 6.26 2.80 6.65
CA ILE A 73 7.02 2.88 5.40
C ILE A 73 7.17 1.46 4.88
N ILE A 74 6.76 1.22 3.65
CA ILE A 74 6.92 -0.04 2.94
C ILE A 74 7.77 0.25 1.71
N GLU A 75 8.92 -0.36 1.64
CA GLU A 75 9.82 -0.30 0.48
C GLU A 75 9.89 -1.68 -0.15
N THR A 76 9.74 -1.74 -1.46
CA THR A 76 9.84 -2.98 -2.24
C THR A 76 10.81 -2.76 -3.37
N ASP A 77 11.88 -3.53 -3.39
CA ASP A 77 12.83 -3.64 -4.51
C ASP A 77 12.53 -4.96 -5.21
N TYR A 78 12.38 -4.93 -6.52
CA TYR A 78 12.11 -6.09 -7.35
C TYR A 78 13.03 -6.07 -8.56
N SER A 79 13.66 -7.21 -8.85
CA SER A 79 14.50 -7.42 -10.03
C SER A 79 14.03 -8.63 -10.83
N TRP A 80 14.16 -8.54 -12.13
CA TRP A 80 13.85 -9.62 -13.04
C TRP A 80 14.87 -9.66 -14.18
N PHE A 81 15.24 -10.87 -14.59
CA PHE A 81 16.22 -11.11 -15.65
C PHE A 81 15.88 -12.35 -16.45
N ARG A 82 15.95 -12.22 -17.77
CA ARG A 82 15.92 -13.32 -18.75
C ARG A 82 17.25 -13.36 -19.49
N PRO A 83 17.99 -14.49 -19.44
CA PRO A 83 19.30 -14.58 -20.08
C PRO A 83 19.18 -14.71 -21.60
N SER A 84 20.28 -14.39 -22.29
CA SER A 84 20.40 -14.42 -23.74
C SER A 84 20.18 -15.80 -24.36
N ILE A 85 20.40 -16.88 -23.58
CA ILE A 85 20.19 -18.26 -24.01
C ILE A 85 18.72 -18.67 -24.09
N SER A 86 17.80 -17.83 -23.61
CA SER A 86 16.37 -18.10 -23.67
C SER A 86 15.88 -18.18 -25.12
N THR A 87 15.09 -19.20 -25.43
CA THR A 87 14.43 -19.33 -26.73
C THR A 87 13.43 -18.19 -26.98
N ILE A 88 12.96 -17.55 -25.91
CA ILE A 88 12.10 -16.37 -26.00
C ILE A 88 12.88 -15.19 -26.54
N GLU A 89 14.12 -14.99 -26.09
CA GLU A 89 15.03 -13.96 -26.59
C GLU A 89 15.39 -14.18 -28.07
N ASP A 90 15.67 -15.42 -28.50
CA ASP A 90 15.91 -15.74 -29.88
C ASP A 90 14.75 -15.31 -30.80
N LYS A 91 13.50 -15.52 -30.38
CA LYS A 91 12.32 -15.08 -31.14
C LYS A 91 12.15 -13.56 -31.19
N SER A 92 12.52 -12.89 -30.11
CA SER A 92 12.41 -11.44 -29.97
C SER A 92 13.56 -10.70 -30.65
N GLY A 93 14.67 -11.40 -30.97
CA GLY A 93 15.89 -10.83 -31.52
C GLY A 93 16.71 -10.07 -30.49
N PHE A 94 16.50 -10.32 -29.19
CA PHE A 94 17.23 -9.66 -28.10
C PHE A 94 18.29 -10.60 -27.50
N GLN A 95 19.30 -10.01 -26.87
CA GLN A 95 20.35 -10.71 -26.13
C GLN A 95 20.23 -10.40 -24.63
N GLY A 96 19.26 -11.07 -23.98
CA GLY A 96 18.94 -10.86 -22.59
C GLY A 96 18.09 -9.61 -22.33
N GLU A 97 17.25 -9.71 -21.34
CA GLU A 97 16.35 -8.65 -20.88
C GLU A 97 16.37 -8.55 -19.35
N ALA A 98 16.48 -7.35 -18.83
CA ALA A 98 16.47 -7.10 -17.39
C ALA A 98 15.60 -5.92 -17.01
N SER A 99 14.97 -6.02 -15.86
CA SER A 99 14.24 -4.90 -15.26
C SER A 99 14.48 -4.80 -13.77
N ARG A 100 14.35 -3.58 -13.26
CA ARG A 100 14.39 -3.29 -11.83
C ARG A 100 13.30 -2.31 -11.48
N LYS A 101 12.60 -2.58 -10.38
CA LYS A 101 11.49 -1.76 -9.90
C LYS A 101 11.66 -1.48 -8.42
N TYR A 102 11.53 -0.22 -8.04
CA TYR A 102 11.49 0.22 -6.66
C TYR A 102 10.17 0.95 -6.39
N ASP A 103 9.44 0.49 -5.38
CA ASP A 103 8.20 1.11 -4.91
C ASP A 103 8.33 1.46 -3.42
N LYS A 104 7.93 2.68 -3.08
CA LYS A 104 7.87 3.17 -1.70
C LYS A 104 6.48 3.68 -1.37
N ASN A 105 5.88 3.09 -0.35
CA ASN A 105 4.60 3.51 0.20
C ASN A 105 4.82 4.04 1.61
N LYS A 106 4.46 5.29 1.85
CA LYS A 106 4.55 5.95 3.15
C LYS A 106 3.16 6.36 3.61
N GLN A 107 2.82 5.98 4.83
CA GLN A 107 1.62 6.43 5.50
C GLN A 107 1.99 7.07 6.83
N GLU A 108 1.46 8.26 7.08
CA GLU A 108 1.55 8.98 8.35
C GLU A 108 0.15 9.24 8.86
N SER A 109 -0.06 9.07 10.15
CA SER A 109 -1.35 9.35 10.77
C SER A 109 -1.20 10.04 12.12
N LEU A 110 -2.15 10.91 12.37
CA LEU A 110 -2.40 11.53 13.67
C LEU A 110 -3.87 11.31 14.01
N GLU A 111 -4.14 10.80 15.19
CA GLU A 111 -5.49 10.70 15.74
C GLU A 111 -5.52 11.38 17.10
N TRP A 112 -6.51 12.25 17.29
CA TRP A 112 -6.79 12.89 18.57
C TRP A 112 -8.20 12.57 19.01
N LEU A 113 -8.33 12.00 20.20
CA LEU A 113 -9.59 11.56 20.80
C LEU A 113 -9.83 12.30 22.12
N VAL A 114 -11.07 12.66 22.36
CA VAL A 114 -11.58 13.12 23.65
C VAL A 114 -12.74 12.23 24.05
N ASN A 115 -12.66 11.66 25.23
CA ASN A 115 -13.72 10.82 25.80
C ASN A 115 -14.23 11.46 27.07
N TYR A 116 -15.54 11.61 27.16
CA TYR A 116 -16.24 12.08 28.34
C TYR A 116 -17.30 11.05 28.74
N GLY A 117 -17.39 10.77 30.02
CA GLY A 117 -18.43 9.92 30.61
C GLY A 117 -19.06 10.60 31.81
N TYR A 118 -20.35 10.42 31.97
CA TYR A 118 -21.13 10.81 33.11
C TYR A 118 -22.03 9.66 33.56
N ASP A 119 -21.84 9.24 34.80
CA ASP A 119 -22.57 8.14 35.40
C ASP A 119 -23.28 8.60 36.67
N THR A 120 -24.61 8.59 36.67
CA THR A 120 -25.42 8.94 37.82
C THR A 120 -26.62 8.00 37.95
N GLY A 121 -26.55 7.07 38.88
CA GLY A 121 -27.64 6.16 39.22
C GLY A 121 -28.30 5.48 38.01
N ASN A 122 -29.29 6.16 37.43
CA ASN A 122 -30.06 5.63 36.31
C ASN A 122 -29.63 6.17 34.94
N HIS A 123 -28.68 7.09 34.85
CA HIS A 123 -28.28 7.74 33.62
C HIS A 123 -26.79 7.54 33.36
N HIS A 124 -26.47 6.95 32.22
CA HIS A 124 -25.11 6.75 31.76
C HIS A 124 -24.93 7.41 30.41
N VAL A 125 -24.11 8.45 30.36
CA VAL A 125 -23.80 9.20 29.15
C VAL A 125 -22.34 8.98 28.79
N LYS A 126 -22.04 8.61 27.54
CA LYS A 126 -20.69 8.53 27.01
C LYS A 126 -20.61 9.34 25.73
N PHE A 127 -19.68 10.26 25.70
CA PHE A 127 -19.36 11.05 24.52
C PHE A 127 -17.92 10.77 24.12
N MET A 128 -17.71 10.55 22.83
CA MET A 128 -16.40 10.48 22.19
C MET A 128 -16.39 11.45 21.03
N GLY A 129 -15.41 12.34 20.99
CA GLY A 129 -15.15 13.21 19.85
C GLY A 129 -13.72 13.03 19.39
N GLY A 130 -13.46 13.22 18.11
CA GLY A 130 -12.11 13.04 17.59
C GLY A 130 -11.85 13.73 16.27
N TYR A 131 -10.57 13.86 16.02
CA TYR A 131 -9.97 14.34 14.79
C TYR A 131 -8.98 13.31 14.30
N SER A 132 -8.99 13.00 12.99
CA SER A 132 -7.95 12.18 12.36
C SER A 132 -7.39 12.86 11.12
N TYR A 133 -6.09 12.74 10.95
CA TYR A 133 -5.35 13.15 9.77
C TYR A 133 -4.53 11.97 9.27
N GLN A 134 -4.61 11.71 7.96
CA GLN A 134 -3.79 10.69 7.31
C GLN A 134 -3.16 11.28 6.05
N TYR A 135 -1.89 10.96 5.85
CA TYR A 135 -1.12 11.35 4.67
C TYR A 135 -0.50 10.11 4.04
N PHE A 136 -0.78 9.92 2.76
CA PHE A 136 -0.29 8.80 1.98
C PHE A 136 0.60 9.33 0.85
N VAL A 137 1.75 8.69 0.68
CA VAL A 137 2.65 8.93 -0.46
C VAL A 137 2.96 7.59 -1.10
N ASN A 138 2.73 7.49 -2.41
CA ASN A 138 3.19 6.39 -3.23
C ASN A 138 4.23 6.95 -4.21
N ASP A 139 5.43 6.44 -4.14
CA ASP A 139 6.59 6.86 -4.92
C ASP A 139 7.24 5.62 -5.54
N GLY A 140 7.64 5.68 -6.78
CA GLY A 140 8.28 4.54 -7.41
C GLY A 140 9.05 4.92 -8.66
N LEU A 141 9.98 4.05 -9.00
CA LEU A 141 10.73 4.10 -10.24
C LEU A 141 10.87 2.69 -10.80
N ASN A 142 10.93 2.59 -12.11
CA ASN A 142 11.25 1.37 -12.82
C ASN A 142 12.26 1.68 -13.92
N ALA A 143 13.12 0.72 -14.19
CA ALA A 143 14.04 0.75 -15.29
C ALA A 143 14.14 -0.63 -15.94
N GLU A 144 14.30 -0.66 -17.25
CA GLU A 144 14.48 -1.87 -18.04
C GLU A 144 15.50 -1.64 -19.15
N ASN A 145 16.23 -2.67 -19.53
CA ASN A 145 17.08 -2.64 -20.71
C ASN A 145 17.25 -4.05 -21.27
N LYS A 146 17.75 -4.13 -22.49
CA LYS A 146 17.98 -5.38 -23.25
C LYS A 146 19.32 -5.33 -23.95
N ASN A 147 19.69 -6.43 -24.60
CA ASN A 147 20.92 -6.58 -25.38
C ASN A 147 22.16 -6.39 -24.51
N PHE A 148 22.31 -7.26 -23.54
CA PHE A 148 23.50 -7.31 -22.68
C PHE A 148 24.63 -8.08 -23.35
N ALA A 149 25.85 -7.55 -23.31
CA ALA A 149 27.04 -8.25 -23.80
C ALA A 149 27.35 -9.55 -23.02
N SER A 150 26.81 -9.68 -21.80
CA SER A 150 26.99 -10.84 -20.94
C SER A 150 25.81 -10.99 -19.99
N ASP A 151 25.34 -12.23 -19.83
CA ASP A 151 24.27 -12.59 -18.87
C ASP A 151 24.70 -12.42 -17.38
N LEU A 152 25.98 -12.16 -17.11
CA LEU A 152 26.49 -11.86 -15.76
C LEU A 152 26.11 -10.46 -15.29
N LEU A 153 25.81 -9.55 -16.19
CA LEU A 153 25.50 -8.16 -15.86
C LEU A 153 24.05 -7.99 -15.35
N GLY A 154 23.09 -8.54 -16.08
CA GLY A 154 21.69 -8.63 -15.71
C GLY A 154 21.10 -7.38 -15.05
N PRO A 155 20.23 -7.55 -14.03
CA PRO A 155 19.54 -6.44 -13.37
C PRO A 155 20.44 -5.58 -12.49
N ASP A 156 21.66 -6.04 -12.18
CA ASP A 156 22.59 -5.29 -11.33
C ASP A 156 23.32 -4.17 -12.10
N ASN A 157 23.31 -4.23 -13.43
CA ASN A 157 23.85 -3.17 -14.28
C ASN A 157 23.00 -2.97 -15.53
N LEU A 158 21.83 -2.37 -15.39
CA LEU A 158 20.93 -2.08 -16.52
C LEU A 158 21.57 -1.16 -17.58
N GLY A 159 22.50 -0.30 -17.17
CA GLY A 159 23.21 0.59 -18.08
C GLY A 159 24.12 -0.12 -19.09
N ALA A 160 24.45 -1.41 -18.86
CA ALA A 160 25.27 -2.19 -19.78
C ALA A 160 24.47 -2.77 -20.98
N GLY A 161 23.14 -2.73 -20.94
CA GLY A 161 22.32 -3.07 -22.11
C GLY A 161 22.33 -1.94 -23.13
N THR A 162 22.36 -2.30 -24.43
CA THR A 162 22.48 -1.32 -25.52
C THR A 162 21.14 -0.88 -26.11
N TYR A 163 20.09 -1.64 -25.90
CA TYR A 163 18.79 -1.45 -26.58
C TYR A 163 18.20 -0.05 -26.37
N ASN A 164 18.25 0.50 -25.15
CA ASN A 164 17.70 1.83 -24.89
C ASN A 164 18.51 2.98 -25.55
N SER A 165 19.79 2.76 -25.79
CA SER A 165 20.64 3.74 -26.48
C SER A 165 20.57 3.65 -28.00
N GLU A 166 20.23 2.47 -28.55
CA GLU A 166 20.14 2.22 -29.99
C GLU A 166 18.78 2.60 -30.59
N VAL A 167 17.72 2.63 -29.76
CA VAL A 167 16.36 2.96 -30.22
C VAL A 167 16.05 4.41 -29.88
N GLU A 168 15.94 5.24 -30.92
CA GLU A 168 15.65 6.67 -30.76
C GLU A 168 14.36 6.93 -29.98
N GLY A 169 14.44 7.84 -29.02
CA GLY A 169 13.30 8.23 -28.16
C GLY A 169 12.96 7.25 -27.04
N ARG A 170 13.69 6.14 -26.88
CA ARG A 170 13.44 5.17 -25.81
C ARG A 170 14.24 5.56 -24.55
N LEU A 171 13.56 5.72 -23.44
CA LEU A 171 14.20 5.98 -22.15
C LEU A 171 14.46 4.70 -21.35
N GLY A 172 13.60 3.67 -21.47
CA GLY A 172 13.70 2.44 -20.67
C GLY A 172 13.56 2.64 -19.17
N MET A 173 13.03 3.80 -18.75
CA MET A 173 12.81 4.11 -17.33
C MET A 173 11.56 4.95 -17.14
N GLY A 174 10.99 4.85 -15.98
CA GLY A 174 9.84 5.65 -15.55
C GLY A 174 9.83 5.88 -14.06
N SER A 175 9.18 6.95 -13.63
CA SER A 175 8.94 7.21 -12.21
C SER A 175 7.58 7.82 -12.01
N TYR A 176 7.05 7.67 -10.80
CA TYR A 176 5.80 8.29 -10.40
C TYR A 176 5.85 8.69 -8.93
N ARG A 177 5.08 9.73 -8.59
CA ARG A 177 4.83 10.11 -7.21
C ARG A 177 3.43 10.65 -7.08
N ASN A 178 2.65 10.02 -6.23
CA ASN A 178 1.28 10.41 -5.92
C ASN A 178 1.15 10.58 -4.41
N ASP A 179 0.45 11.62 -3.99
CA ASP A 179 0.12 11.81 -2.59
C ASP A 179 -1.36 12.08 -2.38
N SER A 180 -1.84 11.77 -1.20
CA SER A 180 -3.21 12.07 -0.80
C SER A 180 -3.31 12.30 0.69
N LYS A 181 -4.29 13.14 1.08
CA LYS A 181 -4.60 13.50 2.45
C LYS A 181 -6.05 13.17 2.75
N LEU A 182 -6.28 12.64 3.94
CA LEU A 182 -7.60 12.39 4.49
C LEU A 182 -7.69 13.05 5.85
N ILE A 183 -8.74 13.84 6.06
CA ILE A 183 -9.04 14.51 7.32
C ILE A 183 -10.44 14.10 7.73
N ALA A 184 -10.64 13.76 9.00
CA ALA A 184 -11.97 13.47 9.51
C ALA A 184 -12.18 14.08 10.91
N PHE A 185 -13.39 14.56 11.12
CA PHE A 185 -13.95 14.89 12.42
C PHE A 185 -15.07 13.88 12.70
N PHE A 186 -15.08 13.32 13.89
CA PHE A 186 -16.08 12.34 14.25
C PHE A 186 -16.51 12.47 15.70
N GLY A 187 -17.72 12.04 15.97
CA GLY A 187 -18.27 12.04 17.32
C GLY A 187 -19.28 10.92 17.51
N ARG A 188 -19.36 10.42 18.71
CA ARG A 188 -20.34 9.44 19.14
C ARG A 188 -20.90 9.84 20.49
N LEU A 189 -22.20 9.83 20.61
CA LEU A 189 -22.94 9.99 21.86
C LEU A 189 -23.70 8.70 22.13
N SER A 190 -23.46 8.09 23.28
CA SER A 190 -24.19 6.92 23.77
C SER A 190 -24.87 7.28 25.06
N TYR A 191 -26.15 6.95 25.16
CA TYR A 191 -26.98 7.15 26.33
C TYR A 191 -27.64 5.86 26.74
N ASN A 192 -27.56 5.55 28.02
CA ASN A 192 -28.24 4.42 28.64
C ASN A 192 -29.06 4.93 29.82
N PHE A 193 -30.33 4.56 29.86
CA PHE A 193 -31.23 4.87 30.96
C PHE A 193 -31.72 3.60 31.64
N ARG A 194 -31.38 3.48 32.94
CA ARG A 194 -31.76 2.36 33.84
C ARG A 194 -31.36 0.98 33.30
N ASP A 195 -30.32 0.88 32.50
CA ASP A 195 -29.86 -0.36 31.81
C ASP A 195 -30.97 -1.05 31.00
N LYS A 196 -31.98 -0.26 30.59
CA LYS A 196 -33.13 -0.75 29.84
C LYS A 196 -33.28 -0.07 28.48
N TYR A 197 -32.98 1.19 28.39
CA TYR A 197 -33.10 1.96 27.14
C TYR A 197 -31.74 2.45 26.70
N PHE A 198 -31.35 2.12 25.48
CA PHE A 198 -30.06 2.45 24.88
C PHE A 198 -30.28 3.26 23.61
N ALA A 199 -29.56 4.36 23.46
CA ALA A 199 -29.52 5.13 22.25
C ALA A 199 -28.08 5.48 21.89
N THR A 200 -27.70 5.34 20.63
CA THR A 200 -26.39 5.72 20.14
C THR A 200 -26.54 6.57 18.88
N PHE A 201 -25.84 7.69 18.87
CA PHE A 201 -25.74 8.57 17.74
C PHE A 201 -24.27 8.74 17.34
N SER A 202 -23.94 8.55 16.07
CA SER A 202 -22.57 8.72 15.55
C SER A 202 -22.58 9.59 14.30
N LEU A 203 -21.65 10.52 14.24
CA LEU A 203 -21.45 11.43 13.12
C LEU A 203 -19.97 11.35 12.69
N ARG A 204 -19.72 11.29 11.39
CA ARG A 204 -18.39 11.42 10.81
C ARG A 204 -18.44 12.36 9.62
N HIS A 205 -17.65 13.39 9.65
CA HIS A 205 -17.46 14.35 8.57
C HIS A 205 -16.01 14.24 8.08
N GLU A 206 -15.81 13.82 6.83
CA GLU A 206 -14.47 13.58 6.29
C GLU A 206 -14.25 14.23 4.94
N GLY A 207 -13.00 14.64 4.72
CA GLY A 207 -12.56 15.24 3.47
C GLY A 207 -11.31 14.56 2.94
N SER A 208 -11.29 14.30 1.62
CA SER A 208 -10.18 13.68 0.93
C SER A 208 -9.67 14.54 -0.22
N SER A 209 -8.33 14.62 -0.34
CA SER A 209 -7.70 15.30 -1.48
C SER A 209 -7.86 14.56 -2.81
N LYS A 210 -8.30 13.30 -2.79
CA LYS A 210 -8.56 12.51 -4.00
C LYS A 210 -9.81 12.95 -4.75
N PHE A 211 -10.71 13.66 -4.09
CA PHE A 211 -11.93 14.17 -4.71
C PHE A 211 -11.74 15.57 -5.28
N GLY A 212 -12.52 15.91 -6.31
CA GLY A 212 -12.53 17.22 -6.94
C GLY A 212 -12.90 18.35 -5.97
N VAL A 213 -12.54 19.59 -6.31
CA VAL A 213 -12.64 20.76 -5.42
C VAL A 213 -14.04 20.95 -4.82
N SER A 214 -15.08 20.62 -5.59
CA SER A 214 -16.48 20.81 -5.18
C SER A 214 -17.04 19.72 -4.25
N ASN A 215 -16.40 18.54 -4.19
CA ASN A 215 -16.93 17.36 -3.49
C ASN A 215 -15.92 16.71 -2.54
N LYS A 216 -15.02 17.50 -1.96
CA LYS A 216 -13.96 17.00 -1.07
C LYS A 216 -14.49 16.44 0.25
N TRP A 217 -15.64 16.89 0.70
CA TRP A 217 -16.19 16.59 2.02
C TRP A 217 -17.46 15.73 1.91
N GLY A 218 -17.52 14.70 2.76
CA GLY A 218 -18.67 13.83 2.94
C GLY A 218 -19.07 13.74 4.41
N CYS A 219 -20.34 13.47 4.67
CA CYS A 219 -20.86 13.29 6.01
C CYS A 219 -21.59 11.94 6.10
N LEU A 220 -21.25 11.15 7.10
CA LEU A 220 -21.88 9.88 7.43
C LEU A 220 -22.56 10.02 8.80
N LEU A 221 -23.82 9.65 8.85
CA LEU A 221 -24.63 9.66 10.07
C LEU A 221 -25.14 8.24 10.35
N TYR A 222 -24.97 7.77 11.57
CA TYR A 222 -25.47 6.49 12.05
C TYR A 222 -26.24 6.69 13.37
N THR A 223 -27.40 6.07 13.46
CA THR A 223 -28.19 5.97 14.68
C THR A 223 -28.53 4.52 14.93
N SER A 224 -28.47 4.08 16.17
CA SER A 224 -29.03 2.81 16.61
C SER A 224 -29.71 2.99 17.97
N ASP A 225 -30.86 2.43 18.12
CA ASP A 225 -31.61 2.33 19.36
C ASP A 225 -31.97 0.86 19.60
N ALA A 226 -31.91 0.44 20.85
CA ALA A 226 -32.36 -0.86 21.30
C ALA A 226 -33.15 -0.64 22.60
N ALA A 227 -34.31 -1.25 22.67
CA ALA A 227 -35.19 -1.25 23.84
C ALA A 227 -35.29 -2.64 24.44
#